data_964eeeb42c5200da01bced8b5adfe3dd
#
_entry.id   964eeeb42c5200da01bced8b5adfe3dd
#
_cell.length_a   1.000
_cell.length_b   1.000
_cell.length_c   1.000
_cell.angle_alpha   90.00
_cell.angle_beta   90.00
_cell.angle_gamma   90.00
#
_symmetry.space_group_name_H-M   'P 1'
#
loop_
_entity.id
_entity.type
_entity.pdbx_description
1 polymer ?
#
loop_
_entity_poly.entity_id
_entity_poly.type
_entity_poly.pdbx_seq_one_letter_code
_entity_poly.pdbx_strand_id
1 'polypeptide(L)'
;MIKKLFDRRVPQLTGLYLVASWGFVQFVDWAVDQYALSPALINLVVTALLLLLPMIVLLAWRHGAPGEDAWTKVDAAVIGLNLVAAGGVLFIAFSGQELGAATTVRLVEDDDGNTVERVIPKASFRRDVLVWDFDNESGDPDLDWLQTGIVIGINADLVQDLFVTAVDATDPRVQEPLREAGFEQAVGVPLTLKRQGAERLSLGHFLDGELDLDGDTLVVTTRLYETRNARQAATHTYRGTDPLEIADRISVELRRDMGIPNWQIAESVDLPAAEIITDTPEAFRAVSEGQQLFRANDMAAARDKMKEAAALDSTCAVALVCVGQLSLLMGDQQPAREYFSAATSYAYRLPERAQLSIQVVDQLMLQGDPDAALRTGRYWTEIYPQDAAGRRLLAQIYAMRGDTDGMIVQYRALLAIDSIDVEAMSSLAAAFRVNEEYDSALVYYARLGELQPGDVDTHLNIAATQAGLLKFDEAREELERARVAAPNEPDVLNRMARLDLQQGLYDDASQRVEQMNSLARTPQQQFAAAGAEESLYYGLGQFDRLVDAYRRRLQAGAEHLPQIQLVSQMANSEILIYAVEAGMEGYALSQ
;
A
#
# COMPACT_ATOMS: atom_id res chain seq x y z
N MET A 1 10.49 -12.18 63.20
CA MET A 1 10.64 -12.55 61.79
C MET A 1 11.75 -11.77 61.09
N ILE A 2 11.76 -10.45 61.19
CA ILE A 2 12.75 -9.56 60.55
C ILE A 2 14.21 -9.89 60.99
N LYS A 3 14.49 -10.06 62.27
CA LYS A 3 15.81 -10.42 62.80
C LYS A 3 16.37 -11.71 62.18
N LYS A 4 15.48 -12.76 62.00
CA LYS A 4 15.85 -14.02 61.36
C LYS A 4 16.21 -13.87 59.87
N LEU A 5 15.62 -12.88 59.16
CA LEU A 5 15.98 -12.57 57.76
C LEU A 5 17.41 -12.01 57.65
N PHE A 6 17.79 -11.11 58.58
CA PHE A 6 19.14 -10.54 58.61
C PHE A 6 20.18 -11.56 59.08
N ASP A 7 19.86 -12.39 60.06
CA ASP A 7 20.75 -13.46 60.57
C ASP A 7 21.07 -14.48 59.46
N ARG A 8 20.13 -14.68 58.50
CA ARG A 8 20.29 -15.56 57.33
C ARG A 8 20.75 -14.85 56.08
N ARG A 9 21.18 -13.60 56.16
CA ARG A 9 21.71 -12.79 55.04
C ARG A 9 20.80 -12.71 53.83
N VAL A 10 19.48 -12.94 53.97
CA VAL A 10 18.52 -12.93 52.85
C VAL A 10 18.52 -11.58 52.12
N PRO A 11 18.45 -10.40 52.82
CA PRO A 11 18.51 -9.12 52.13
C PRO A 11 19.80 -8.89 51.34
N GLN A 12 20.95 -9.34 51.91
CA GLN A 12 22.26 -9.19 51.29
C GLN A 12 22.38 -10.03 50.01
N LEU A 13 21.95 -11.31 50.05
CA LEU A 13 22.01 -12.22 48.91
C LEU A 13 21.00 -11.81 47.82
N THR A 14 19.78 -11.42 48.21
CA THR A 14 18.80 -10.90 47.29
C THR A 14 19.26 -9.57 46.67
N GLY A 15 19.83 -8.67 47.46
CA GLY A 15 20.39 -7.42 46.96
C GLY A 15 21.54 -7.64 45.96
N LEU A 16 22.46 -8.58 46.28
CA LEU A 16 23.54 -8.96 45.35
C LEU A 16 22.99 -9.53 44.04
N TYR A 17 21.94 -10.39 44.11
CA TYR A 17 21.27 -10.91 42.92
C TYR A 17 20.68 -9.79 42.08
N LEU A 18 19.96 -8.83 42.67
CA LEU A 18 19.36 -7.71 41.94
C LEU A 18 20.41 -6.83 41.26
N VAL A 19 21.53 -6.55 41.95
CA VAL A 19 22.65 -5.78 41.36
C VAL A 19 23.29 -6.53 40.19
N ALA A 20 23.55 -7.84 40.36
CA ALA A 20 24.09 -8.67 39.28
C ALA A 20 23.11 -8.80 38.11
N SER A 21 21.81 -8.97 38.40
CA SER A 21 20.76 -9.00 37.40
C SER A 21 20.69 -7.69 36.62
N TRP A 22 20.77 -6.55 37.28
CA TRP A 22 20.84 -5.24 36.62
C TRP A 22 22.04 -5.14 35.68
N GLY A 23 23.23 -5.50 36.15
CA GLY A 23 24.44 -5.50 35.31
C GLY A 23 24.30 -6.43 34.08
N PHE A 24 23.66 -7.59 34.27
CA PHE A 24 23.41 -8.52 33.15
C PHE A 24 22.41 -7.97 32.16
N VAL A 25 21.33 -7.30 32.59
CA VAL A 25 20.37 -6.62 31.71
C VAL A 25 21.08 -5.52 30.91
N GLN A 26 21.94 -4.70 31.50
CA GLN A 26 22.73 -3.67 30.81
C GLN A 26 23.68 -4.28 29.77
N PHE A 27 24.30 -5.43 30.08
CA PHE A 27 25.13 -6.14 29.12
C PHE A 27 24.30 -6.66 27.92
N VAL A 28 23.09 -7.20 28.16
CA VAL A 28 22.23 -7.68 27.11
C VAL A 28 21.71 -6.51 26.27
N ASP A 29 21.37 -5.39 26.89
CA ASP A 29 20.96 -4.17 26.20
C ASP A 29 22.07 -3.66 25.27
N TRP A 30 23.30 -3.55 25.78
CA TRP A 30 24.46 -3.25 24.94
C TRP A 30 24.67 -4.26 23.80
N ALA A 31 24.48 -5.56 24.07
CA ALA A 31 24.63 -6.57 23.03
C ALA A 31 23.52 -6.51 21.96
N VAL A 32 22.30 -6.17 22.37
CA VAL A 32 21.18 -5.94 21.43
C VAL A 32 21.51 -4.79 20.48
N ASP A 33 22.00 -3.68 21.01
CA ASP A 33 22.40 -2.54 20.20
C ASP A 33 23.64 -2.85 19.33
N GLN A 34 24.68 -3.47 19.90
CA GLN A 34 25.94 -3.75 19.20
C GLN A 34 25.80 -4.77 18.06
N TYR A 35 24.91 -5.73 18.19
CA TYR A 35 24.76 -6.84 17.24
C TYR A 35 23.41 -6.83 16.50
N ALA A 36 22.70 -5.71 16.53
CA ALA A 36 21.40 -5.55 15.90
C ALA A 36 20.43 -6.71 16.23
N LEU A 37 20.38 -7.12 17.50
CA LEU A 37 19.53 -8.21 17.96
C LEU A 37 18.12 -7.71 18.30
N SER A 38 17.21 -8.67 18.51
CA SER A 38 15.84 -8.38 18.91
C SER A 38 15.77 -7.72 20.29
N PRO A 39 15.09 -6.57 20.45
CA PRO A 39 14.78 -6.01 21.77
C PRO A 39 13.99 -6.95 22.69
N ALA A 40 13.29 -7.94 22.10
CA ALA A 40 12.61 -8.97 22.88
C ALA A 40 13.55 -9.82 23.75
N LEU A 41 14.86 -9.85 23.43
CA LEU A 41 15.88 -10.49 24.26
C LEU A 41 15.99 -9.83 25.64
N ILE A 42 15.90 -8.49 25.72
CA ILE A 42 15.93 -7.75 26.98
C ILE A 42 14.74 -8.16 27.84
N ASN A 43 13.54 -8.17 27.25
CA ASN A 43 12.31 -8.57 27.93
C ASN A 43 12.36 -10.04 28.41
N LEU A 44 12.91 -10.93 27.57
CA LEU A 44 13.11 -12.33 27.93
C LEU A 44 14.03 -12.47 29.14
N VAL A 45 15.18 -11.76 29.14
CA VAL A 45 16.16 -11.79 30.22
C VAL A 45 15.58 -11.19 31.50
N VAL A 46 14.91 -10.04 31.43
CA VAL A 46 14.25 -9.42 32.59
C VAL A 46 13.20 -10.37 33.17
N THR A 47 12.36 -10.97 32.34
CA THR A 47 11.32 -11.92 32.76
C THR A 47 11.96 -13.16 33.40
N ALA A 48 13.02 -13.71 32.81
CA ALA A 48 13.74 -14.86 33.35
C ALA A 48 14.32 -14.55 34.76
N LEU A 49 14.96 -13.40 34.89
CA LEU A 49 15.53 -12.97 36.16
C LEU A 49 14.45 -12.76 37.24
N LEU A 50 13.30 -12.18 36.88
CA LEU A 50 12.17 -12.03 37.80
C LEU A 50 11.59 -13.38 38.24
N LEU A 51 11.47 -14.35 37.34
CA LEU A 51 10.96 -15.71 37.63
C LEU A 51 11.93 -16.52 38.48
N LEU A 52 13.22 -16.23 38.44
CA LEU A 52 14.24 -16.85 39.32
C LEU A 52 14.30 -16.24 40.71
N LEU A 53 13.82 -15.01 40.92
CA LEU A 53 13.89 -14.30 42.18
C LEU A 53 13.29 -15.08 43.40
N PRO A 54 12.09 -15.70 43.28
CA PRO A 54 11.54 -16.49 44.41
C PRO A 54 12.45 -17.63 44.85
N MET A 55 13.08 -18.31 43.86
CA MET A 55 14.04 -19.38 44.15
C MET A 55 15.27 -18.84 44.89
N ILE A 56 15.82 -17.71 44.47
CA ILE A 56 16.97 -17.08 45.13
C ILE A 56 16.65 -16.69 46.57
N VAL A 57 15.48 -16.08 46.80
CA VAL A 57 15.01 -15.70 48.14
C VAL A 57 14.85 -16.95 49.04
N LEU A 58 14.32 -18.03 48.53
CA LEU A 58 14.08 -19.27 49.27
C LEU A 58 15.38 -20.00 49.57
N LEU A 59 16.33 -20.04 48.63
CA LEU A 59 17.67 -20.58 48.87
C LEU A 59 18.45 -19.74 49.86
N ALA A 60 18.40 -18.42 49.77
CA ALA A 60 19.01 -17.51 50.74
C ALA A 60 18.44 -17.73 52.15
N TRP A 61 17.13 -17.97 52.28
CA TRP A 61 16.49 -18.30 53.55
C TRP A 61 16.97 -19.64 54.14
N ARG A 62 17.20 -20.65 53.29
CA ARG A 62 17.59 -21.99 53.75
C ARG A 62 19.10 -22.08 54.02
N HIS A 63 19.94 -21.48 53.18
CA HIS A 63 21.38 -21.67 53.16
C HIS A 63 22.20 -20.40 53.56
N GLY A 64 21.54 -19.28 53.86
CA GLY A 64 22.22 -18.03 54.17
C GLY A 64 22.74 -17.91 55.62
N ALA A 65 22.49 -18.88 56.47
CA ALA A 65 23.02 -18.87 57.84
C ALA A 65 24.51 -19.29 57.85
N PRO A 66 25.37 -18.66 58.68
CA PRO A 66 26.77 -19.10 58.82
C PRO A 66 26.84 -20.45 59.52
N GLY A 67 27.55 -21.43 58.94
CA GLY A 67 27.73 -22.79 59.48
C GLY A 67 27.95 -23.83 58.39
N GLU A 68 28.07 -25.11 58.74
CA GLU A 68 28.07 -26.20 57.75
C GLU A 68 26.67 -26.36 57.18
N ASP A 69 26.58 -26.28 55.86
CA ASP A 69 25.34 -26.27 55.10
C ASP A 69 25.32 -27.48 54.17
N ALA A 70 24.31 -28.37 54.37
CA ALA A 70 24.15 -29.57 53.54
C ALA A 70 22.95 -29.40 52.61
N TRP A 71 23.18 -29.57 51.32
CA TRP A 71 22.13 -29.59 50.31
C TRP A 71 21.19 -30.79 50.51
N THR A 72 19.90 -30.53 50.50
CA THR A 72 18.88 -31.55 50.70
C THR A 72 18.16 -31.85 49.37
N LYS A 73 17.46 -33.02 49.35
CA LYS A 73 16.58 -33.34 48.20
C LYS A 73 15.47 -32.31 47.98
N VAL A 74 15.07 -31.60 49.03
CA VAL A 74 14.06 -30.52 48.96
C VAL A 74 14.61 -29.31 48.20
N ASP A 75 15.89 -28.96 48.37
CA ASP A 75 16.52 -27.87 47.68
C ASP A 75 16.58 -28.16 46.17
N ALA A 76 16.99 -29.38 45.81
CA ALA A 76 16.97 -29.84 44.43
C ALA A 76 15.56 -29.83 43.82
N ALA A 77 14.54 -30.23 44.60
CA ALA A 77 13.15 -30.22 44.14
C ALA A 77 12.62 -28.80 43.91
N VAL A 78 12.95 -27.85 44.83
CA VAL A 78 12.56 -26.44 44.69
C VAL A 78 13.23 -25.79 43.48
N ILE A 79 14.50 -26.02 43.27
CA ILE A 79 15.24 -25.52 42.10
C ILE A 79 14.61 -26.09 40.81
N GLY A 80 14.41 -27.41 40.74
CA GLY A 80 13.84 -28.07 39.58
C GLY A 80 12.42 -27.58 39.25
N LEU A 81 11.57 -27.44 40.26
CA LEU A 81 10.20 -26.93 40.10
C LEU A 81 10.18 -25.49 39.59
N ASN A 82 11.01 -24.62 40.16
CA ASN A 82 11.11 -23.21 39.72
C ASN A 82 11.64 -23.11 38.29
N LEU A 83 12.66 -23.87 37.91
CA LEU A 83 13.22 -23.86 36.56
C LEU A 83 12.20 -24.37 35.53
N VAL A 84 11.44 -25.42 35.85
CA VAL A 84 10.37 -25.93 34.98
C VAL A 84 9.25 -24.90 34.84
N ALA A 85 8.82 -24.29 35.94
CA ALA A 85 7.77 -23.26 35.91
C ALA A 85 8.25 -22.02 35.14
N ALA A 86 9.46 -21.55 35.39
CA ALA A 86 10.06 -20.42 34.68
C ALA A 86 10.20 -20.73 33.18
N GLY A 87 10.72 -21.91 32.82
CA GLY A 87 10.82 -22.35 31.44
C GLY A 87 9.48 -22.42 30.73
N GLY A 88 8.43 -22.92 31.39
CA GLY A 88 7.06 -22.96 30.86
C GLY A 88 6.49 -21.56 30.61
N VAL A 89 6.67 -20.63 31.55
CA VAL A 89 6.22 -19.23 31.38
C VAL A 89 6.99 -18.55 30.25
N LEU A 90 8.32 -18.70 30.19
CA LEU A 90 9.13 -18.12 29.14
C LEU A 90 8.77 -18.69 27.76
N PHE A 91 8.54 -20.00 27.68
CA PHE A 91 8.10 -20.63 26.44
C PHE A 91 6.77 -20.05 25.96
N ILE A 92 5.76 -19.97 26.84
CA ILE A 92 4.43 -19.43 26.49
C ILE A 92 4.53 -17.95 26.11
N ALA A 93 5.32 -17.15 26.83
CA ALA A 93 5.43 -15.70 26.60
C ALA A 93 6.24 -15.34 25.35
N PHE A 94 7.23 -16.18 24.95
CA PHE A 94 8.20 -15.84 23.90
C PHE A 94 8.23 -16.84 22.73
N SER A 95 7.41 -17.91 22.74
CA SER A 95 7.34 -18.96 21.69
C SER A 95 6.80 -18.41 20.38
N GLY A 96 6.79 -17.34 19.96
CA GLY A 96 6.39 -16.77 18.66
C GLY A 96 7.19 -15.53 18.33
N GLN A 97 8.14 -15.16 19.20
CA GLN A 97 8.97 -13.98 19.01
C GLN A 97 10.32 -14.37 18.40
N GLU A 98 10.75 -13.65 17.38
CA GLU A 98 12.10 -13.76 16.85
C GLU A 98 13.08 -13.08 17.82
N LEU A 99 14.01 -13.87 18.37
CA LEU A 99 15.01 -13.42 19.34
C LEU A 99 16.39 -13.16 18.70
N GLY A 100 16.53 -13.45 17.39
CA GLY A 100 17.78 -13.29 16.64
C GLY A 100 18.00 -11.87 16.10
N ALA A 101 18.90 -11.73 15.13
CA ALA A 101 19.17 -10.46 14.46
C ALA A 101 17.90 -9.88 13.85
N ALA A 102 17.69 -8.57 13.99
CA ALA A 102 16.55 -7.84 13.45
C ALA A 102 16.63 -7.66 11.94
N THR A 103 17.83 -7.75 11.38
CA THR A 103 18.11 -7.55 9.96
C THR A 103 18.62 -8.82 9.30
N THR A 104 18.61 -8.81 7.98
CA THR A 104 19.26 -9.80 7.12
C THR A 104 20.04 -9.08 6.03
N VAL A 105 21.21 -9.58 5.68
CA VAL A 105 21.97 -9.10 4.53
C VAL A 105 21.48 -9.82 3.29
N ARG A 106 21.14 -9.07 2.25
CA ARG A 106 20.81 -9.58 0.92
C ARG A 106 21.79 -9.05 -0.10
N LEU A 107 22.14 -9.90 -1.05
CA LEU A 107 22.81 -9.48 -2.28
C LEU A 107 21.72 -9.14 -3.27
N VAL A 108 21.68 -7.89 -3.70
CA VAL A 108 20.69 -7.36 -4.65
C VAL A 108 21.46 -6.78 -5.85
N GLU A 109 20.84 -6.84 -7.01
CA GLU A 109 21.37 -6.21 -8.23
C GLU A 109 20.85 -4.78 -8.30
N ASP A 110 21.75 -3.79 -8.29
CA ASP A 110 21.39 -2.38 -8.44
C ASP A 110 20.93 -2.05 -9.87
N ASP A 111 20.54 -0.80 -10.11
CA ASP A 111 20.07 -0.30 -11.41
C ASP A 111 21.16 -0.30 -12.50
N ASP A 112 22.43 -0.29 -12.11
CA ASP A 112 23.59 -0.42 -13.00
C ASP A 112 23.97 -1.88 -13.30
N GLY A 113 23.31 -2.85 -12.63
CA GLY A 113 23.58 -4.30 -12.76
C GLY A 113 24.73 -4.79 -11.88
N ASN A 114 25.16 -4.01 -10.86
CA ASN A 114 26.17 -4.46 -9.92
C ASN A 114 25.49 -5.17 -8.74
N THR A 115 26.14 -6.22 -8.27
CA THR A 115 25.69 -6.88 -7.03
C THR A 115 26.16 -6.10 -5.82
N VAL A 116 25.23 -5.58 -5.03
CA VAL A 116 25.49 -4.81 -3.81
C VAL A 116 24.90 -5.52 -2.58
N GLU A 117 25.57 -5.39 -1.43
CA GLU A 117 25.04 -5.87 -0.16
C GLU A 117 24.09 -4.83 0.42
N ARG A 118 22.87 -5.27 0.78
CA ARG A 118 21.88 -4.43 1.46
C ARG A 118 21.43 -5.09 2.76
N VAL A 119 21.38 -4.29 3.81
CA VAL A 119 20.87 -4.69 5.12
C VAL A 119 19.37 -4.36 5.15
N ILE A 120 18.54 -5.40 5.24
CA ILE A 120 17.08 -5.27 5.17
C ILE A 120 16.45 -5.80 6.46
N PRO A 121 15.48 -5.08 7.08
CA PRO A 121 14.80 -5.57 8.26
C PRO A 121 13.97 -6.80 7.95
N LYS A 122 13.97 -7.77 8.88
CA LYS A 122 13.08 -8.92 8.80
C LYS A 122 11.63 -8.47 9.01
N ALA A 123 10.68 -9.21 8.44
CA ALA A 123 9.25 -8.86 8.50
C ALA A 123 8.72 -8.68 9.94
N SER A 124 9.16 -9.51 10.88
CA SER A 124 8.76 -9.46 12.29
C SER A 124 9.18 -8.18 13.03
N PHE A 125 10.18 -7.45 12.50
CA PHE A 125 10.67 -6.20 13.10
C PHE A 125 10.14 -4.96 12.40
N ARG A 126 9.44 -5.12 11.29
CA ARG A 126 8.77 -4.00 10.63
C ARG A 126 7.53 -3.60 11.40
N ARG A 127 7.24 -2.31 11.37
CA ARG A 127 6.06 -1.71 11.99
C ARG A 127 5.30 -0.93 10.93
N ASP A 128 4.01 -0.86 11.12
CA ASP A 128 3.11 -0.12 10.25
C ASP A 128 2.19 0.76 11.08
N VAL A 129 1.86 1.92 10.53
CA VAL A 129 1.03 2.92 11.20
C VAL A 129 0.18 3.70 10.20
N LEU A 130 -1.10 3.89 10.54
CA LEU A 130 -1.98 4.85 9.86
C LEU A 130 -1.89 6.19 10.60
N VAL A 131 -1.42 7.21 9.93
CA VAL A 131 -1.36 8.57 10.47
C VAL A 131 -2.61 9.34 10.06
N TRP A 132 -3.44 9.70 11.03
CA TRP A 132 -4.65 10.48 10.82
C TRP A 132 -4.35 11.97 10.77
N ASP A 133 -5.20 12.73 10.06
CA ASP A 133 -5.15 14.18 10.13
C ASP A 133 -5.40 14.65 11.57
N PHE A 134 -4.73 15.72 11.96
CA PHE A 134 -4.80 16.24 13.31
C PHE A 134 -5.97 17.20 13.46
N ASP A 135 -6.68 17.15 14.56
CA ASP A 135 -7.79 18.04 14.83
C ASP A 135 -7.27 19.43 15.25
N ASN A 136 -7.79 20.52 14.66
CA ASN A 136 -7.43 21.89 15.02
C ASN A 136 -8.30 22.37 16.18
N GLU A 137 -7.74 22.36 17.39
CA GLU A 137 -8.41 22.81 18.62
C GLU A 137 -8.09 24.29 18.98
N SER A 138 -7.22 24.95 18.19
CA SER A 138 -6.81 26.34 18.43
C SER A 138 -7.95 27.37 18.25
N GLY A 139 -8.98 26.99 17.49
CA GLY A 139 -10.05 27.88 17.07
C GLY A 139 -9.64 28.93 16.02
N ASP A 140 -8.41 28.84 15.48
CA ASP A 140 -7.91 29.69 14.40
C ASP A 140 -7.98 28.94 13.06
N PRO A 141 -8.89 29.29 12.13
CA PRO A 141 -9.00 28.64 10.83
C PRO A 141 -7.77 28.83 9.92
N ASP A 142 -6.93 29.82 10.18
CA ASP A 142 -5.70 30.04 9.42
C ASP A 142 -4.67 28.91 9.63
N LEU A 143 -4.91 28.03 10.62
CA LEU A 143 -4.10 26.86 10.93
C LEU A 143 -4.69 25.53 10.40
N ASP A 144 -5.85 25.54 9.74
CA ASP A 144 -6.51 24.32 9.26
C ASP A 144 -5.64 23.52 8.26
N TRP A 145 -4.79 24.20 7.51
CA TRP A 145 -3.83 23.53 6.62
C TRP A 145 -2.81 22.66 7.38
N LEU A 146 -2.51 22.99 8.65
CA LEU A 146 -1.59 22.21 9.48
C LEU A 146 -2.16 20.83 9.87
N GLN A 147 -3.47 20.65 9.85
CA GLN A 147 -4.12 19.36 10.12
C GLN A 147 -3.53 18.27 9.23
N THR A 148 -3.34 18.56 7.94
CA THR A 148 -2.70 17.70 6.96
C THR A 148 -1.19 17.95 6.88
N GLY A 149 -0.74 19.20 7.07
CA GLY A 149 0.68 19.56 6.94
C GLY A 149 1.59 18.79 7.89
N ILE A 150 1.20 18.66 9.17
CA ILE A 150 1.97 17.86 10.14
C ILE A 150 2.06 16.39 9.71
N VAL A 151 0.97 15.82 9.18
CA VAL A 151 0.94 14.44 8.68
C VAL A 151 1.90 14.26 7.50
N ILE A 152 1.92 15.23 6.57
CA ILE A 152 2.88 15.23 5.45
C ILE A 152 4.32 15.23 5.96
N GLY A 153 4.63 16.08 6.96
CA GLY A 153 5.95 16.12 7.58
C GLY A 153 6.33 14.80 8.24
N ILE A 154 5.44 14.22 9.05
CA ILE A 154 5.65 12.92 9.71
C ILE A 154 5.90 11.82 8.67
N ASN A 155 5.09 11.76 7.63
CA ASN A 155 5.22 10.73 6.59
C ASN A 155 6.50 10.91 5.76
N ALA A 156 6.90 12.15 5.46
CA ALA A 156 8.15 12.45 4.76
C ALA A 156 9.38 11.95 5.53
N ASP A 157 9.33 12.04 6.85
CA ASP A 157 10.40 11.53 7.71
C ASP A 157 10.32 10.00 7.84
N LEU A 158 9.16 9.42 8.15
CA LEU A 158 9.00 7.97 8.34
C LEU A 158 9.29 7.15 7.06
N VAL A 159 9.08 7.71 5.87
CA VAL A 159 9.35 7.01 4.60
C VAL A 159 10.84 6.69 4.38
N GLN A 160 11.73 7.35 5.10
CA GLN A 160 13.18 7.10 5.08
C GLN A 160 13.56 5.82 5.81
N ASP A 161 12.74 5.36 6.76
CA ASP A 161 13.05 4.22 7.60
C ASP A 161 12.56 2.90 6.97
N LEU A 162 13.46 1.93 6.79
CA LEU A 162 13.15 0.59 6.28
C LEU A 162 12.28 -0.24 7.24
N PHE A 163 12.28 0.12 8.53
CA PHE A 163 11.53 -0.60 9.58
C PHE A 163 10.09 -0.11 9.71
N VAL A 164 9.74 1.04 9.13
CA VAL A 164 8.42 1.65 9.26
C VAL A 164 7.73 1.76 7.91
N THR A 165 6.46 1.37 7.87
CA THR A 165 5.55 1.68 6.77
C THR A 165 4.48 2.62 7.30
N ALA A 166 4.55 3.89 6.92
CA ALA A 166 3.53 4.88 7.24
C ALA A 166 2.55 5.02 6.08
N VAL A 167 1.26 5.05 6.41
CA VAL A 167 0.15 5.31 5.50
C VAL A 167 -0.66 6.45 6.09
N ASP A 168 -1.19 7.32 5.28
CA ASP A 168 -2.09 8.37 5.73
C ASP A 168 -3.55 8.11 5.32
N ALA A 169 -4.45 8.96 5.77
CA ALA A 169 -5.87 8.83 5.49
C ALA A 169 -6.25 9.17 4.04
N THR A 170 -5.30 9.36 3.11
CA THR A 170 -5.58 9.51 1.67
C THR A 170 -5.86 8.21 0.97
N ASP A 171 -5.55 7.07 1.59
CA ASP A 171 -5.81 5.76 1.02
C ASP A 171 -7.32 5.60 0.71
N PRO A 172 -7.72 5.24 -0.51
CA PRO A 172 -9.13 5.10 -0.90
C PRO A 172 -9.94 4.18 0.02
N ARG A 173 -9.31 3.13 0.55
CA ARG A 173 -9.93 2.17 1.49
C ARG A 173 -10.30 2.79 2.85
N VAL A 174 -9.68 3.91 3.20
CA VAL A 174 -10.02 4.73 4.37
C VAL A 174 -11.01 5.82 3.98
N GLN A 175 -10.78 6.48 2.85
CA GLN A 175 -11.57 7.60 2.38
C GLN A 175 -13.03 7.25 2.03
N GLU A 176 -13.26 6.14 1.31
CA GLU A 176 -14.62 5.76 0.91
C GLU A 176 -15.56 5.54 2.10
N PRO A 177 -15.18 4.74 3.13
CA PRO A 177 -16.01 4.58 4.32
C PRO A 177 -16.20 5.86 5.13
N LEU A 178 -15.23 6.75 5.13
CA LEU A 178 -15.37 8.05 5.79
C LEU A 178 -16.44 8.92 5.11
N ARG A 179 -16.43 8.97 3.76
CA ARG A 179 -17.45 9.70 2.98
C ARG A 179 -18.84 9.08 3.18
N GLU A 180 -18.96 7.76 3.20
CA GLU A 180 -20.22 7.06 3.51
C GLU A 180 -20.73 7.40 4.92
N ALA A 181 -19.81 7.60 5.88
CA ALA A 181 -20.13 8.01 7.24
C ALA A 181 -20.36 9.53 7.40
N GLY A 182 -20.24 10.32 6.30
CA GLY A 182 -20.47 11.77 6.28
C GLY A 182 -19.23 12.61 6.62
N PHE A 183 -18.02 12.02 6.61
CA PHE A 183 -16.76 12.75 6.78
C PHE A 183 -16.12 12.99 5.42
N GLU A 184 -16.15 14.23 4.93
CA GLU A 184 -15.49 14.60 3.66
C GLU A 184 -13.97 14.75 3.81
N GLN A 185 -13.51 15.05 5.02
CA GLN A 185 -12.11 15.16 5.41
C GLN A 185 -11.83 14.21 6.57
N ALA A 186 -10.56 13.86 6.76
CA ALA A 186 -10.14 12.92 7.81
C ALA A 186 -9.95 13.58 9.19
N VAL A 187 -10.70 14.67 9.46
CA VAL A 187 -10.68 15.43 10.72
C VAL A 187 -11.98 15.23 11.49
N GLY A 188 -11.93 15.34 12.83
CA GLY A 188 -13.08 15.11 13.70
C GLY A 188 -13.61 13.67 13.66
N VAL A 189 -12.84 12.73 13.16
CA VAL A 189 -13.24 11.33 12.98
C VAL A 189 -13.25 10.61 14.33
N PRO A 190 -14.35 9.95 14.72
CA PRO A 190 -14.40 9.18 15.95
C PRO A 190 -13.34 8.06 16.01
N LEU A 191 -12.79 7.79 17.20
CA LEU A 191 -11.74 6.78 17.43
C LEU A 191 -12.11 5.39 16.88
N THR A 192 -13.40 5.04 16.92
CA THR A 192 -13.89 3.77 16.37
C THR A 192 -13.72 3.66 14.87
N LEU A 193 -13.96 4.74 14.13
CA LEU A 193 -13.74 4.80 12.68
C LEU A 193 -12.24 4.89 12.35
N LYS A 194 -11.45 5.63 13.15
CA LYS A 194 -9.99 5.67 13.03
C LYS A 194 -9.40 4.26 13.15
N ARG A 195 -9.84 3.48 14.15
CA ARG A 195 -9.45 2.08 14.30
C ARG A 195 -9.87 1.21 13.10
N GLN A 196 -11.12 1.35 12.65
CA GLN A 196 -11.62 0.57 11.50
C GLN A 196 -10.82 0.86 10.23
N GLY A 197 -10.39 2.10 10.00
CA GLY A 197 -9.48 2.44 8.90
C GLY A 197 -8.16 1.67 8.97
N ALA A 198 -7.52 1.64 10.15
CA ALA A 198 -6.29 0.89 10.36
C ALA A 198 -6.50 -0.64 10.23
N GLU A 199 -7.64 -1.17 10.71
CA GLU A 199 -8.00 -2.59 10.56
C GLU A 199 -8.20 -2.98 9.09
N ARG A 200 -8.85 -2.15 8.29
CA ARG A 200 -9.03 -2.38 6.84
C ARG A 200 -7.72 -2.44 6.08
N LEU A 201 -6.76 -1.62 6.47
CA LEU A 201 -5.41 -1.63 5.92
C LEU A 201 -4.51 -2.71 6.54
N SER A 202 -5.03 -3.50 7.50
CA SER A 202 -4.27 -4.51 8.25
C SER A 202 -3.05 -3.95 8.98
N LEU A 203 -3.09 -2.67 9.39
CA LEU A 203 -2.00 -1.98 10.08
C LEU A 203 -2.08 -2.23 11.60
N GLY A 204 -0.92 -2.42 12.23
CA GLY A 204 -0.80 -2.71 13.66
C GLY A 204 -1.07 -1.52 14.57
N HIS A 205 -0.86 -0.29 14.04
CA HIS A 205 -0.98 0.94 14.82
C HIS A 205 -1.72 2.02 14.05
N PHE A 206 -2.27 2.98 14.79
CA PHE A 206 -2.69 4.26 14.23
C PHE A 206 -2.32 5.42 15.16
N LEU A 207 -1.93 6.54 14.56
CA LEU A 207 -1.59 7.79 15.23
C LEU A 207 -2.75 8.77 15.06
N ASP A 208 -3.19 9.31 16.17
CA ASP A 208 -4.17 10.39 16.27
C ASP A 208 -3.50 11.61 16.88
N GLY A 209 -3.98 12.83 16.57
CA GLY A 209 -3.39 14.04 17.10
C GLY A 209 -4.34 15.24 17.10
N GLU A 210 -3.95 16.22 17.88
CA GLU A 210 -4.60 17.53 17.95
C GLU A 210 -3.53 18.63 17.98
N LEU A 211 -3.86 19.77 17.42
CA LEU A 211 -3.04 20.97 17.43
C LEU A 211 -3.77 22.13 18.11
N ASP A 212 -3.02 22.90 18.90
CA ASP A 212 -3.51 24.05 19.65
C ASP A 212 -2.45 25.16 19.65
N LEU A 213 -2.78 26.35 20.10
CA LEU A 213 -1.87 27.49 20.29
C LEU A 213 -1.77 27.91 21.75
N ASP A 214 -0.55 28.14 22.21
CA ASP A 214 -0.24 28.80 23.48
C ASP A 214 0.55 30.08 23.16
N GLY A 215 -0.17 31.18 22.98
CA GLY A 215 0.35 32.41 22.37
C GLY A 215 0.72 32.17 20.90
N ASP A 216 1.99 32.41 20.53
CA ASP A 216 2.51 32.14 19.18
C ASP A 216 3.16 30.76 19.06
N THR A 217 3.05 29.92 20.08
CA THR A 217 3.67 28.60 20.12
C THR A 217 2.66 27.54 19.75
N LEU A 218 2.94 26.77 18.71
CA LEU A 218 2.15 25.61 18.33
C LEU A 218 2.34 24.50 19.36
N VAL A 219 1.25 23.92 19.83
CA VAL A 219 1.20 22.81 20.78
C VAL A 219 0.54 21.64 20.08
N VAL A 220 1.30 20.56 19.84
CA VAL A 220 0.82 19.37 19.16
C VAL A 220 0.81 18.21 20.13
N THR A 221 -0.35 17.58 20.32
CA THR A 221 -0.49 16.38 21.16
C THR A 221 -0.77 15.18 20.28
N THR A 222 0.03 14.14 20.41
CA THR A 222 -0.11 12.88 19.67
C THR A 222 -0.53 11.74 20.58
N ARG A 223 -1.30 10.80 20.04
CA ARG A 223 -1.75 9.58 20.73
C ARG A 223 -1.57 8.39 19.80
N LEU A 224 -0.67 7.49 20.15
CA LEU A 224 -0.46 6.22 19.42
C LEU A 224 -1.37 5.15 20.00
N TYR A 225 -2.06 4.41 19.13
CA TYR A 225 -2.95 3.32 19.51
C TYR A 225 -2.54 2.02 18.83
N GLU A 226 -2.69 0.90 19.55
CA GLU A 226 -2.67 -0.43 18.97
C GLU A 226 -4.01 -0.71 18.26
N THR A 227 -4.01 -1.07 17.00
CA THR A 227 -5.23 -1.29 16.20
C THR A 227 -6.10 -2.41 16.78
N ARG A 228 -5.47 -3.52 17.22
CA ARG A 228 -6.15 -4.73 17.67
C ARG A 228 -7.20 -4.48 18.78
N ASN A 229 -6.95 -3.57 19.71
CA ASN A 229 -7.76 -3.36 20.91
C ASN A 229 -8.04 -1.89 21.20
N ALA A 230 -7.62 -0.97 20.33
CA ALA A 230 -7.63 0.48 20.53
C ALA A 230 -6.98 0.92 21.86
N ARG A 231 -6.01 0.15 22.36
CA ARG A 231 -5.25 0.52 23.55
C ARG A 231 -4.29 1.64 23.19
N GLN A 232 -4.37 2.74 23.92
CA GLN A 232 -3.40 3.82 23.81
C GLN A 232 -2.03 3.32 24.30
N ALA A 233 -1.06 3.29 23.39
CA ALA A 233 0.30 2.84 23.67
C ALA A 233 1.15 3.97 24.23
N ALA A 234 1.01 5.18 23.65
CA ALA A 234 1.77 6.35 24.05
C ALA A 234 0.98 7.65 23.86
N THR A 235 1.42 8.70 24.55
CA THR A 235 0.95 10.09 24.37
C THR A 235 2.12 11.03 24.60
N HIS A 236 2.31 11.97 23.67
CA HIS A 236 3.32 13.01 23.77
C HIS A 236 2.74 14.39 23.42
N THR A 237 3.34 15.42 23.97
CA THR A 237 3.02 16.82 23.65
C THR A 237 4.29 17.55 23.23
N TYR A 238 4.24 18.16 22.07
CA TYR A 238 5.34 18.91 21.46
C TYR A 238 5.01 20.38 21.43
N ARG A 239 6.02 21.22 21.58
CA ARG A 239 5.90 22.68 21.51
C ARG A 239 6.98 23.23 20.60
N GLY A 240 6.63 24.17 19.74
CA GLY A 240 7.53 24.82 18.79
C GLY A 240 6.80 25.84 17.92
N THR A 241 7.55 26.52 17.07
CA THR A 241 7.00 27.47 16.09
C THR A 241 7.10 26.95 14.66
N ASP A 242 7.93 25.93 14.44
CA ASP A 242 8.10 25.28 13.13
C ASP A 242 7.37 23.93 13.12
N PRO A 243 6.34 23.75 12.27
CA PRO A 243 5.57 22.52 12.19
C PRO A 243 6.39 21.33 11.63
N LEU A 244 7.40 21.56 10.77
CA LEU A 244 8.24 20.49 10.24
C LEU A 244 9.23 19.98 11.29
N GLU A 245 9.84 20.89 12.11
CA GLU A 245 10.65 20.47 13.25
C GLU A 245 9.82 19.65 14.27
N ILE A 246 8.55 20.03 14.47
CA ILE A 246 7.64 19.24 15.33
C ILE A 246 7.38 17.87 14.72
N ALA A 247 7.16 17.77 13.41
CA ALA A 247 6.94 16.51 12.71
C ALA A 247 8.16 15.56 12.84
N ASP A 248 9.38 16.06 12.69
CA ASP A 248 10.62 15.31 12.89
C ASP A 248 10.69 14.72 14.32
N ARG A 249 10.36 15.52 15.33
CA ARG A 249 10.34 15.06 16.72
C ARG A 249 9.26 14.02 16.99
N ILE A 250 8.09 14.16 16.35
CA ILE A 250 7.01 13.18 16.44
C ILE A 250 7.47 11.85 15.85
N SER A 251 8.08 11.85 14.67
CA SER A 251 8.48 10.63 13.98
C SER A 251 9.53 9.85 14.76
N VAL A 252 10.51 10.54 15.40
CA VAL A 252 11.54 9.91 16.25
C VAL A 252 10.89 9.22 17.45
N GLU A 253 9.99 9.89 18.18
CA GLU A 253 9.31 9.28 19.33
C GLU A 253 8.34 8.16 18.89
N LEU A 254 7.66 8.34 17.78
CA LEU A 254 6.77 7.33 17.21
C LEU A 254 7.51 6.03 16.89
N ARG A 255 8.70 6.12 16.27
CA ARG A 255 9.57 4.96 16.02
C ARG A 255 9.94 4.23 17.32
N ARG A 256 10.29 4.97 18.39
CA ARG A 256 10.58 4.41 19.72
C ARG A 256 9.37 3.70 20.33
N ASP A 257 8.21 4.35 20.29
CA ASP A 257 6.97 3.82 20.87
C ASP A 257 6.49 2.54 20.14
N MET A 258 6.73 2.43 18.84
CA MET A 258 6.48 1.22 18.06
C MET A 258 7.52 0.13 18.27
N GLY A 259 8.57 0.39 19.07
CA GLY A 259 9.61 -0.58 19.40
C GLY A 259 10.65 -0.80 18.30
N ILE A 260 10.92 0.21 17.48
CA ILE A 260 12.07 0.22 16.58
C ILE A 260 13.35 0.28 17.44
N PRO A 261 14.36 -0.54 17.14
CA PRO A 261 15.61 -0.56 17.94
C PRO A 261 16.32 0.80 17.95
N ASN A 262 16.83 1.22 19.11
CA ASN A 262 17.51 2.52 19.24
C ASN A 262 18.74 2.66 18.33
N TRP A 263 19.46 1.56 18.08
CA TRP A 263 20.59 1.58 17.16
C TRP A 263 20.16 1.94 15.74
N GLN A 264 18.98 1.46 15.28
CA GLN A 264 18.44 1.78 13.97
C GLN A 264 18.10 3.28 13.87
N ILE A 265 17.42 3.82 14.88
CA ILE A 265 17.05 5.25 14.93
C ILE A 265 18.30 6.14 14.92
N ALA A 266 19.38 5.69 15.58
CA ALA A 266 20.65 6.44 15.67
C ALA A 266 21.52 6.34 14.41
N GLU A 267 21.44 5.24 13.66
CA GLU A 267 22.27 4.95 12.49
C GLU A 267 21.56 5.26 11.16
N SER A 268 20.23 5.43 11.17
CA SER A 268 19.48 5.79 9.96
C SER A 268 19.92 7.17 9.44
N VAL A 269 20.05 7.28 8.13
CA VAL A 269 20.15 8.59 7.48
C VAL A 269 18.77 9.23 7.61
N ASP A 270 18.68 10.26 8.43
CA ASP A 270 17.43 10.93 8.80
C ASP A 270 17.52 12.39 8.34
N LEU A 271 17.06 12.66 7.12
CA LEU A 271 16.99 14.01 6.58
C LEU A 271 15.82 14.73 7.24
N PRO A 272 15.98 15.97 7.72
CA PRO A 272 14.85 16.76 8.23
C PRO A 272 13.72 16.88 7.19
N ALA A 273 12.46 16.84 7.62
CA ALA A 273 11.31 16.97 6.74
C ALA A 273 11.35 18.26 5.90
N ALA A 274 11.94 19.33 6.44
CA ALA A 274 12.17 20.57 5.71
C ALA A 274 13.14 20.42 4.53
N GLU A 275 14.15 19.55 4.62
CA GLU A 275 15.06 19.26 3.49
C GLU A 275 14.38 18.42 2.43
N ILE A 276 13.45 17.54 2.81
CA ILE A 276 12.72 16.65 1.90
C ILE A 276 11.61 17.39 1.17
N ILE A 277 10.82 18.19 1.88
CA ILE A 277 9.64 18.86 1.36
C ILE A 277 10.03 20.24 0.83
N THR A 278 10.27 21.18 1.74
CA THR A 278 10.68 22.56 1.47
C THR A 278 10.99 23.27 2.79
N ASP A 279 11.94 24.22 2.78
CA ASP A 279 12.23 25.14 3.88
C ASP A 279 11.43 26.46 3.79
N THR A 280 10.59 26.60 2.75
CA THR A 280 9.77 27.78 2.49
C THR A 280 8.38 27.55 3.06
N PRO A 281 7.95 28.26 4.15
CA PRO A 281 6.68 28.02 4.82
C PRO A 281 5.45 28.17 3.92
N GLU A 282 5.46 29.13 3.00
CA GLU A 282 4.38 29.36 2.05
C GLU A 282 4.27 28.23 1.03
N ALA A 283 5.39 27.66 0.60
CA ALA A 283 5.42 26.50 -0.29
C ALA A 283 4.88 25.25 0.45
N PHE A 284 5.26 25.07 1.71
CA PHE A 284 4.74 23.98 2.54
C PHE A 284 3.23 24.07 2.74
N ARG A 285 2.72 25.29 3.02
CA ARG A 285 1.27 25.54 3.10
C ARG A 285 0.57 25.17 1.80
N ALA A 286 1.12 25.58 0.65
CA ALA A 286 0.55 25.27 -0.67
C ALA A 286 0.55 23.76 -0.95
N VAL A 287 1.60 23.01 -0.57
CA VAL A 287 1.64 21.54 -0.65
C VAL A 287 0.52 20.93 0.19
N SER A 288 0.34 21.39 1.43
CA SER A 288 -0.69 20.87 2.34
C SER A 288 -2.11 21.14 1.82
N GLU A 289 -2.39 22.37 1.39
CA GLU A 289 -3.67 22.75 0.79
C GLU A 289 -3.94 21.97 -0.51
N GLY A 290 -2.90 21.74 -1.34
CA GLY A 290 -3.00 20.91 -2.53
C GLY A 290 -3.37 19.45 -2.22
N GLN A 291 -2.80 18.89 -1.16
CA GLN A 291 -3.16 17.54 -0.70
C GLN A 291 -4.60 17.46 -0.19
N GLN A 292 -5.08 18.48 0.53
CA GLN A 292 -6.48 18.55 0.99
C GLN A 292 -7.45 18.60 -0.20
N LEU A 293 -7.14 19.39 -1.23
CA LEU A 293 -7.94 19.48 -2.46
C LEU A 293 -7.95 18.15 -3.25
N PHE A 294 -6.81 17.46 -3.29
CA PHE A 294 -6.74 16.13 -3.88
C PHE A 294 -7.67 15.13 -3.18
N ARG A 295 -7.71 15.12 -1.85
CA ARG A 295 -8.65 14.32 -1.05
C ARG A 295 -10.11 14.69 -1.31
N ALA A 296 -10.41 15.97 -1.51
CA ALA A 296 -11.72 16.45 -1.90
C ALA A 296 -12.10 16.10 -3.36
N ASN A 297 -11.22 15.34 -4.06
CA ASN A 297 -11.38 14.97 -5.48
C ASN A 297 -11.39 16.15 -6.46
N ASP A 298 -10.88 17.33 -6.03
CA ASP A 298 -10.67 18.49 -6.92
C ASP A 298 -9.24 18.46 -7.50
N MET A 299 -9.07 17.59 -8.51
CA MET A 299 -7.77 17.37 -9.17
C MET A 299 -7.20 18.64 -9.79
N ALA A 300 -8.07 19.52 -10.34
CA ALA A 300 -7.63 20.73 -11.00
C ALA A 300 -7.09 21.75 -9.99
N ALA A 301 -7.83 22.01 -8.92
CA ALA A 301 -7.40 22.93 -7.86
C ALA A 301 -6.18 22.36 -7.11
N ALA A 302 -6.12 21.07 -6.85
CA ALA A 302 -4.96 20.39 -6.27
C ALA A 302 -3.70 20.61 -7.11
N ARG A 303 -3.78 20.40 -8.44
CA ARG A 303 -2.66 20.64 -9.35
C ARG A 303 -2.22 22.11 -9.33
N ASP A 304 -3.15 23.05 -9.31
CA ASP A 304 -2.82 24.47 -9.31
C ASP A 304 -2.14 24.89 -8.00
N LYS A 305 -2.55 24.33 -6.85
CA LYS A 305 -1.86 24.53 -5.57
C LYS A 305 -0.46 23.92 -5.55
N MET A 306 -0.27 22.74 -6.12
CA MET A 306 1.07 22.14 -6.25
C MET A 306 1.97 22.95 -7.19
N LYS A 307 1.42 23.57 -8.26
CA LYS A 307 2.16 24.55 -9.10
C LYS A 307 2.53 25.81 -8.33
N GLU A 308 1.66 26.31 -7.46
CA GLU A 308 1.95 27.43 -6.58
C GLU A 308 3.14 27.08 -5.67
N ALA A 309 3.13 25.89 -5.04
CA ALA A 309 4.24 25.42 -4.22
C ALA A 309 5.56 25.36 -5.03
N ALA A 310 5.53 24.77 -6.23
CA ALA A 310 6.70 24.71 -7.11
C ALA A 310 7.17 26.09 -7.63
N ALA A 311 6.30 27.08 -7.67
CA ALA A 311 6.67 28.47 -8.02
C ALA A 311 7.30 29.20 -6.83
N LEU A 312 6.85 28.92 -5.60
CA LEU A 312 7.41 29.48 -4.37
C LEU A 312 8.76 28.88 -4.03
N ASP A 313 8.91 27.56 -4.25
CA ASP A 313 10.18 26.82 -4.13
C ASP A 313 10.36 25.89 -5.34
N SER A 314 11.15 26.35 -6.29
CA SER A 314 11.43 25.57 -7.53
C SER A 314 12.22 24.28 -7.28
N THR A 315 12.75 24.08 -6.09
CA THR A 315 13.48 22.87 -5.67
C THR A 315 12.61 21.89 -4.87
N CYS A 316 11.34 22.22 -4.63
CA CYS A 316 10.38 21.36 -3.96
C CYS A 316 10.02 20.15 -4.85
N ALA A 317 10.84 19.09 -4.77
CA ALA A 317 10.67 17.89 -5.59
C ALA A 317 9.31 17.22 -5.38
N VAL A 318 8.76 17.27 -4.15
CA VAL A 318 7.43 16.73 -3.82
C VAL A 318 6.34 17.42 -4.63
N ALA A 319 6.35 18.77 -4.70
CA ALA A 319 5.37 19.53 -5.48
C ALA A 319 5.49 19.22 -6.97
N LEU A 320 6.73 19.15 -7.51
CA LEU A 320 6.98 18.82 -8.91
C LEU A 320 6.45 17.43 -9.29
N VAL A 321 6.71 16.40 -8.44
CA VAL A 321 6.17 15.05 -8.63
C VAL A 321 4.65 15.06 -8.63
N CYS A 322 4.03 15.72 -7.66
CA CYS A 322 2.57 15.80 -7.55
C CYS A 322 1.94 16.47 -8.79
N VAL A 323 2.53 17.59 -9.30
CA VAL A 323 2.05 18.20 -10.56
C VAL A 323 2.15 17.22 -11.72
N GLY A 324 3.26 16.50 -11.84
CA GLY A 324 3.46 15.48 -12.86
C GLY A 324 2.40 14.38 -12.81
N GLN A 325 2.16 13.82 -11.64
CA GLN A 325 1.16 12.77 -11.42
C GLN A 325 -0.27 13.26 -11.71
N LEU A 326 -0.67 14.43 -11.17
CA LEU A 326 -1.99 15.01 -11.41
C LEU A 326 -2.20 15.33 -12.89
N SER A 327 -1.15 15.80 -13.59
CA SER A 327 -1.21 16.03 -15.03
C SER A 327 -1.44 14.74 -15.81
N LEU A 328 -0.78 13.62 -15.42
CA LEU A 328 -1.03 12.30 -16.02
C LEU A 328 -2.47 11.84 -15.83
N LEU A 329 -2.99 11.96 -14.60
CA LEU A 329 -4.37 11.57 -14.27
C LEU A 329 -5.40 12.38 -15.08
N MET A 330 -5.06 13.64 -15.41
CA MET A 330 -5.92 14.51 -16.24
C MET A 330 -5.69 14.31 -17.76
N GLY A 331 -4.78 13.43 -18.18
CA GLY A 331 -4.46 13.17 -19.57
C GLY A 331 -3.45 14.16 -20.20
N ASP A 332 -2.91 15.10 -19.43
CA ASP A 332 -2.00 16.15 -19.88
C ASP A 332 -0.54 15.63 -19.93
N GLN A 333 -0.22 14.81 -20.92
CA GLN A 333 1.09 14.13 -21.01
C GLN A 333 2.29 15.07 -21.11
N GLN A 334 2.18 16.19 -21.84
CA GLN A 334 3.30 17.12 -22.04
C GLN A 334 3.69 17.84 -20.74
N PRO A 335 2.76 18.48 -20.00
CA PRO A 335 3.06 19.00 -18.67
C PRO A 335 3.60 17.95 -17.70
N ALA A 336 3.06 16.72 -17.71
CA ALA A 336 3.56 15.65 -16.87
C ALA A 336 5.06 15.38 -17.11
N ARG A 337 5.47 15.25 -18.37
CA ARG A 337 6.90 15.05 -18.74
C ARG A 337 7.79 16.21 -18.27
N GLU A 338 7.35 17.45 -18.43
CA GLU A 338 8.11 18.64 -18.02
C GLU A 338 8.33 18.65 -16.50
N TYR A 339 7.30 18.38 -15.72
CA TYR A 339 7.39 18.36 -14.26
C TYR A 339 8.15 17.16 -13.71
N PHE A 340 8.04 15.98 -14.30
CA PHE A 340 8.87 14.83 -13.92
C PHE A 340 10.34 15.07 -14.25
N SER A 341 10.65 15.67 -15.39
CA SER A 341 12.03 16.06 -15.74
C SER A 341 12.61 17.07 -14.75
N ALA A 342 11.81 18.06 -14.31
CA ALA A 342 12.21 18.97 -13.26
C ALA A 342 12.42 18.25 -11.92
N ALA A 343 11.51 17.35 -11.53
CA ALA A 343 11.61 16.57 -10.30
C ALA A 343 12.86 15.70 -10.26
N THR A 344 13.23 15.06 -11.38
CA THR A 344 14.46 14.24 -11.50
C THR A 344 15.71 15.06 -11.17
N SER A 345 15.74 16.33 -11.53
CA SER A 345 16.87 17.22 -11.24
C SER A 345 17.08 17.47 -9.75
N TYR A 346 16.04 17.31 -8.94
CA TYR A 346 16.04 17.51 -7.48
C TYR A 346 15.81 16.23 -6.70
N ALA A 347 15.81 15.07 -7.36
CA ALA A 347 15.55 13.77 -6.72
C ALA A 347 16.52 13.49 -5.57
N TYR A 348 17.74 14.02 -5.59
CA TYR A 348 18.75 13.87 -4.53
C TYR A 348 18.30 14.41 -3.16
N ARG A 349 17.29 15.27 -3.11
CA ARG A 349 16.67 15.77 -1.87
C ARG A 349 15.68 14.79 -1.26
N LEU A 350 15.25 13.81 -2.01
CA LEU A 350 14.22 12.86 -1.58
C LEU A 350 14.84 11.61 -0.97
N PRO A 351 14.12 10.93 -0.08
CA PRO A 351 14.51 9.62 0.40
C PRO A 351 14.69 8.60 -0.74
N GLU A 352 15.59 7.61 -0.56
CA GLU A 352 15.93 6.60 -1.57
C GLU A 352 14.70 5.97 -2.22
N ARG A 353 13.67 5.64 -1.42
CA ARG A 353 12.40 5.09 -1.91
C ARG A 353 11.71 6.00 -2.95
N ALA A 354 11.66 7.30 -2.68
CA ALA A 354 11.07 8.27 -3.60
C ALA A 354 11.96 8.51 -4.82
N GLN A 355 13.29 8.50 -4.65
CA GLN A 355 14.24 8.56 -5.77
C GLN A 355 14.02 7.40 -6.75
N LEU A 356 13.89 6.16 -6.26
CA LEU A 356 13.62 4.97 -7.08
C LEU A 356 12.29 5.11 -7.85
N SER A 357 11.25 5.63 -7.21
CA SER A 357 9.96 5.88 -7.86
C SER A 357 10.09 6.86 -9.04
N ILE A 358 10.76 8.00 -8.82
CA ILE A 358 10.98 9.00 -9.86
C ILE A 358 11.84 8.43 -10.98
N GLN A 359 12.89 7.68 -10.66
CA GLN A 359 13.80 7.07 -11.62
C GLN A 359 13.07 6.08 -12.55
N VAL A 360 12.17 5.24 -12.01
CA VAL A 360 11.36 4.35 -12.85
C VAL A 360 10.45 5.15 -13.79
N VAL A 361 9.81 6.22 -13.30
CA VAL A 361 8.97 7.09 -14.14
C VAL A 361 9.80 7.79 -15.22
N ASP A 362 10.98 8.30 -14.88
CA ASP A 362 11.92 8.91 -15.83
C ASP A 362 12.34 7.93 -16.94
N GLN A 363 12.76 6.72 -16.55
CA GLN A 363 13.17 5.68 -17.49
C GLN A 363 12.05 5.28 -18.44
N LEU A 364 10.80 5.18 -17.96
CA LEU A 364 9.64 4.82 -18.77
C LEU A 364 9.18 5.97 -19.67
N MET A 365 9.02 7.17 -19.10
CA MET A 365 8.33 8.26 -19.78
C MET A 365 9.25 9.20 -20.56
N LEU A 366 10.46 9.44 -20.05
CA LEU A 366 11.39 10.39 -20.65
C LEU A 366 12.42 9.68 -21.51
N GLN A 367 13.02 8.59 -21.02
CA GLN A 367 14.05 7.85 -21.74
C GLN A 367 13.46 6.80 -22.68
N GLY A 368 12.25 6.29 -22.40
CA GLY A 368 11.62 5.20 -23.16
C GLY A 368 12.39 3.88 -23.04
N ASP A 369 13.02 3.64 -21.87
CA ASP A 369 13.81 2.42 -21.58
C ASP A 369 13.10 1.54 -20.55
N PRO A 370 12.21 0.63 -21.00
CA PRO A 370 11.51 -0.28 -20.09
C PRO A 370 12.42 -1.34 -19.46
N ASP A 371 13.61 -1.58 -20.02
CA ASP A 371 14.58 -2.53 -19.44
C ASP A 371 15.29 -1.90 -18.24
N ALA A 372 15.67 -0.63 -18.33
CA ALA A 372 16.19 0.12 -17.19
C ALA A 372 15.13 0.20 -16.08
N ALA A 373 13.90 0.58 -16.43
CA ALA A 373 12.79 0.66 -15.48
C ALA A 373 12.53 -0.69 -14.77
N LEU A 374 12.66 -1.81 -15.49
CA LEU A 374 12.53 -3.14 -14.92
C LEU A 374 13.64 -3.43 -13.88
N ARG A 375 14.90 -3.08 -14.17
CA ARG A 375 16.01 -3.26 -13.21
C ARG A 375 15.77 -2.42 -11.95
N THR A 376 15.50 -1.14 -12.10
CA THR A 376 15.21 -0.23 -10.97
C THR A 376 14.00 -0.70 -10.17
N GLY A 377 12.92 -1.13 -10.82
CA GLY A 377 11.72 -1.65 -10.15
C GLY A 377 11.98 -2.94 -9.36
N ARG A 378 12.81 -3.85 -9.88
CA ARG A 378 13.26 -5.04 -9.15
C ARG A 378 14.08 -4.66 -7.93
N TYR A 379 15.10 -3.81 -8.11
CA TYR A 379 15.91 -3.30 -7.01
C TYR A 379 15.04 -2.65 -5.92
N TRP A 380 14.09 -1.80 -6.30
CA TRP A 380 13.13 -1.20 -5.37
C TRP A 380 12.37 -2.25 -4.55
N THR A 381 11.77 -3.25 -5.21
CA THR A 381 10.96 -4.26 -4.52
C THR A 381 11.77 -5.27 -3.70
N GLU A 382 13.07 -5.39 -3.95
CA GLU A 382 13.99 -6.18 -3.14
C GLU A 382 14.39 -5.49 -1.85
N ILE A 383 14.61 -4.15 -1.89
CA ILE A 383 14.95 -3.35 -0.71
C ILE A 383 13.71 -3.06 0.13
N TYR A 384 12.60 -2.70 -0.54
CA TYR A 384 11.32 -2.36 0.09
C TYR A 384 10.25 -3.43 -0.23
N PRO A 385 10.38 -4.66 0.26
CA PRO A 385 9.50 -5.77 -0.16
C PRO A 385 8.05 -5.63 0.28
N GLN A 386 7.73 -4.71 1.20
CA GLN A 386 6.37 -4.38 1.63
C GLN A 386 5.82 -3.12 0.93
N ASP A 387 6.57 -2.55 -0.01
CA ASP A 387 6.11 -1.38 -0.75
C ASP A 387 5.12 -1.78 -1.85
N ALA A 388 3.85 -1.50 -1.61
CA ALA A 388 2.78 -1.79 -2.56
C ALA A 388 2.93 -0.96 -3.86
N ALA A 389 3.42 0.30 -3.76
CA ALA A 389 3.59 1.16 -4.93
C ALA A 389 4.68 0.62 -5.87
N GLY A 390 5.84 0.23 -5.32
CA GLY A 390 6.92 -0.38 -6.10
C GLY A 390 6.49 -1.67 -6.79
N ARG A 391 5.75 -2.53 -6.08
CA ARG A 391 5.23 -3.78 -6.65
C ARG A 391 4.19 -3.54 -7.74
N ARG A 392 3.29 -2.58 -7.55
CA ARG A 392 2.26 -2.23 -8.54
C ARG A 392 2.90 -1.69 -9.81
N LEU A 393 3.88 -0.79 -9.67
CA LEU A 393 4.63 -0.25 -10.80
C LEU A 393 5.44 -1.33 -11.53
N LEU A 394 6.10 -2.23 -10.79
CA LEU A 394 6.82 -3.35 -11.38
C LEU A 394 5.87 -4.31 -12.12
N ALA A 395 4.66 -4.57 -11.60
CA ALA A 395 3.64 -5.36 -12.30
C ALA A 395 3.22 -4.69 -13.62
N GLN A 396 3.05 -3.37 -13.62
CA GLN A 396 2.74 -2.61 -14.84
C GLN A 396 3.86 -2.69 -15.88
N ILE A 397 5.14 -2.63 -15.45
CA ILE A 397 6.29 -2.81 -16.35
C ILE A 397 6.26 -4.21 -16.98
N TYR A 398 6.00 -5.27 -16.21
CA TYR A 398 5.84 -6.62 -16.73
C TYR A 398 4.68 -6.71 -17.73
N ALA A 399 3.53 -6.04 -17.43
CA ALA A 399 2.39 -5.97 -18.34
C ALA A 399 2.76 -5.33 -19.68
N MET A 400 3.47 -4.19 -19.67
CA MET A 400 3.93 -3.50 -20.88
C MET A 400 4.86 -4.37 -21.73
N ARG A 401 5.57 -5.31 -21.10
CA ARG A 401 6.46 -6.28 -21.78
C ARG A 401 5.75 -7.57 -22.21
N GLY A 402 4.48 -7.75 -21.85
CA GLY A 402 3.74 -9.00 -22.07
C GLY A 402 4.21 -10.16 -21.19
N ASP A 403 4.96 -9.89 -20.12
CA ASP A 403 5.42 -10.89 -19.15
C ASP A 403 4.34 -11.11 -18.07
N THR A 404 3.37 -11.96 -18.40
CA THR A 404 2.24 -12.26 -17.51
C THR A 404 2.68 -13.00 -16.25
N ASP A 405 3.71 -13.83 -16.32
CA ASP A 405 4.23 -14.54 -15.15
C ASP A 405 4.86 -13.57 -14.15
N GLY A 406 5.63 -12.60 -14.63
CA GLY A 406 6.16 -11.51 -13.82
C GLY A 406 5.05 -10.69 -13.14
N MET A 407 3.98 -10.36 -13.86
CA MET A 407 2.78 -9.71 -13.30
C MET A 407 2.17 -10.51 -12.15
N ILE A 408 1.90 -11.80 -12.38
CA ILE A 408 1.30 -12.71 -11.39
C ILE A 408 2.12 -12.73 -10.10
N VAL A 409 3.46 -12.80 -10.20
CA VAL A 409 4.34 -12.79 -9.03
C VAL A 409 4.16 -11.50 -8.22
N GLN A 410 4.09 -10.34 -8.87
CA GLN A 410 3.97 -9.06 -8.17
C GLN A 410 2.57 -8.87 -7.55
N TYR A 411 1.49 -9.23 -8.25
CA TYR A 411 0.14 -9.12 -7.69
C TYR A 411 -0.10 -10.12 -6.54
N ARG A 412 0.46 -11.33 -6.60
CA ARG A 412 0.45 -12.25 -5.44
C ARG A 412 1.18 -11.67 -4.24
N ALA A 413 2.31 -11.01 -4.47
CA ALA A 413 3.05 -10.34 -3.41
C ALA A 413 2.27 -9.13 -2.83
N LEU A 414 1.53 -8.38 -3.66
CA LEU A 414 0.61 -7.34 -3.21
C LEU A 414 -0.48 -7.92 -2.30
N LEU A 415 -1.11 -9.03 -2.71
CA LEU A 415 -2.14 -9.70 -1.91
C LEU A 415 -1.59 -10.35 -0.62
N ALA A 416 -0.29 -10.60 -0.54
CA ALA A 416 0.36 -11.03 0.70
C ALA A 416 0.57 -9.85 1.67
N ILE A 417 0.70 -8.62 1.15
CA ILE A 417 0.76 -7.39 1.95
C ILE A 417 -0.66 -6.99 2.38
N ASP A 418 -1.58 -6.94 1.44
CA ASP A 418 -2.98 -6.60 1.65
C ASP A 418 -3.90 -7.60 0.96
N SER A 419 -4.48 -8.48 1.75
CA SER A 419 -5.28 -9.60 1.26
C SER A 419 -6.66 -9.19 0.70
N ILE A 420 -7.06 -7.93 0.85
CA ILE A 420 -8.34 -7.37 0.36
C ILE A 420 -8.14 -6.28 -0.70
N ASP A 421 -6.92 -6.12 -1.25
CA ASP A 421 -6.64 -5.19 -2.34
C ASP A 421 -7.42 -5.61 -3.60
N VAL A 422 -8.54 -4.89 -3.84
CA VAL A 422 -9.47 -5.15 -4.96
C VAL A 422 -8.79 -5.00 -6.31
N GLU A 423 -7.93 -3.97 -6.48
CA GLU A 423 -7.19 -3.74 -7.72
C GLU A 423 -6.20 -4.88 -8.00
N ALA A 424 -5.44 -5.28 -6.97
CA ALA A 424 -4.50 -6.40 -7.11
C ALA A 424 -5.21 -7.72 -7.41
N MET A 425 -6.37 -7.99 -6.76
CA MET A 425 -7.18 -9.19 -7.06
C MET A 425 -7.72 -9.19 -8.48
N SER A 426 -8.28 -8.06 -8.93
CA SER A 426 -8.82 -7.92 -10.28
C SER A 426 -7.73 -8.11 -11.33
N SER A 427 -6.58 -7.45 -11.14
CA SER A 427 -5.43 -7.54 -12.04
C SER A 427 -4.84 -8.95 -12.09
N LEU A 428 -4.74 -9.62 -10.92
CA LEU A 428 -4.27 -11.00 -10.83
C LEU A 428 -5.23 -11.97 -11.52
N ALA A 429 -6.53 -11.82 -11.32
CA ALA A 429 -7.55 -12.61 -12.00
C ALA A 429 -7.52 -12.41 -13.53
N ALA A 430 -7.34 -11.17 -13.97
CA ALA A 430 -7.17 -10.85 -15.38
C ALA A 430 -5.90 -11.47 -15.97
N ALA A 431 -4.78 -11.45 -15.24
CA ALA A 431 -3.53 -12.08 -15.65
C ALA A 431 -3.70 -13.61 -15.82
N PHE A 432 -4.33 -14.28 -14.85
CA PHE A 432 -4.66 -15.71 -14.99
C PHE A 432 -5.55 -16.01 -16.19
N ARG A 433 -6.54 -15.15 -16.44
CA ARG A 433 -7.42 -15.30 -17.61
C ARG A 433 -6.67 -15.16 -18.94
N VAL A 434 -5.69 -14.23 -19.01
CA VAL A 434 -4.82 -14.07 -20.19
C VAL A 434 -3.95 -15.31 -20.41
N ASN A 435 -3.47 -15.93 -19.33
CA ASN A 435 -2.72 -17.19 -19.37
C ASN A 435 -3.61 -18.43 -19.56
N GLU A 436 -4.92 -18.25 -19.80
CA GLU A 436 -5.90 -19.34 -19.91
C GLU A 436 -6.02 -20.23 -18.65
N GLU A 437 -5.52 -19.74 -17.51
CA GLU A 437 -5.67 -20.37 -16.19
C GLU A 437 -7.04 -19.99 -15.57
N TYR A 438 -8.12 -20.32 -16.27
CA TYR A 438 -9.48 -19.85 -15.96
C TYR A 438 -9.97 -20.24 -14.57
N ASP A 439 -9.61 -21.43 -14.06
CA ASP A 439 -10.00 -21.86 -12.71
C ASP A 439 -9.32 -20.99 -11.66
N SER A 440 -8.06 -20.62 -11.85
CA SER A 440 -7.34 -19.67 -10.97
C SER A 440 -7.96 -18.28 -11.01
N ALA A 441 -8.34 -17.80 -12.20
CA ALA A 441 -9.00 -16.51 -12.36
C ALA A 441 -10.34 -16.47 -11.61
N LEU A 442 -11.16 -17.52 -11.71
CA LEU A 442 -12.46 -17.61 -11.05
C LEU A 442 -12.36 -17.55 -9.52
N VAL A 443 -11.28 -18.09 -8.91
CA VAL A 443 -11.07 -18.01 -7.46
C VAL A 443 -10.97 -16.55 -7.00
N TYR A 444 -10.21 -15.73 -7.73
CA TYR A 444 -10.03 -14.30 -7.37
C TYR A 444 -11.25 -13.46 -7.73
N TYR A 445 -11.90 -13.72 -8.87
CA TYR A 445 -13.16 -13.04 -9.23
C TYR A 445 -14.31 -13.38 -8.26
N ALA A 446 -14.42 -14.63 -7.78
CA ALA A 446 -15.41 -14.99 -6.77
C ALA A 446 -15.20 -14.20 -5.48
N ARG A 447 -13.94 -14.06 -5.05
CA ARG A 447 -13.59 -13.27 -3.87
C ARG A 447 -13.90 -11.77 -4.05
N LEU A 448 -13.67 -11.21 -5.26
CA LEU A 448 -14.10 -9.85 -5.59
C LEU A 448 -15.62 -9.70 -5.49
N GLY A 449 -16.38 -10.66 -6.01
CA GLY A 449 -17.84 -10.66 -5.90
C GLY A 449 -18.36 -10.74 -4.46
N GLU A 450 -17.61 -11.38 -3.54
CA GLU A 450 -17.92 -11.35 -2.10
C GLU A 450 -17.64 -9.98 -1.47
N LEU A 451 -16.57 -9.29 -1.91
CA LEU A 451 -16.21 -7.96 -1.41
C LEU A 451 -17.11 -6.86 -2.00
N GLN A 452 -17.50 -6.99 -3.26
CA GLN A 452 -18.29 -6.02 -4.03
C GLN A 452 -19.45 -6.70 -4.75
N PRO A 453 -20.51 -7.13 -4.05
CA PRO A 453 -21.56 -7.97 -4.63
C PRO A 453 -22.38 -7.33 -5.77
N GLY A 454 -22.30 -6.00 -5.92
CA GLY A 454 -23.04 -5.25 -6.96
C GLY A 454 -22.16 -4.77 -8.11
N ASP A 455 -20.87 -5.14 -8.12
CA ASP A 455 -19.95 -4.66 -9.14
C ASP A 455 -20.18 -5.35 -10.49
N VAL A 456 -20.58 -4.55 -11.47
CA VAL A 456 -20.91 -5.00 -12.84
C VAL A 456 -19.68 -5.60 -13.51
N ASP A 457 -18.53 -4.98 -13.38
CA ASP A 457 -17.29 -5.41 -14.03
C ASP A 457 -16.84 -6.79 -13.52
N THR A 458 -17.00 -7.06 -12.25
CA THR A 458 -16.73 -8.37 -11.65
C THR A 458 -17.62 -9.44 -12.30
N HIS A 459 -18.93 -9.22 -12.42
CA HIS A 459 -19.85 -10.15 -13.08
C HIS A 459 -19.50 -10.35 -14.55
N LEU A 460 -19.15 -9.28 -15.27
CA LEU A 460 -18.70 -9.36 -16.68
C LEU A 460 -17.43 -10.19 -16.85
N ASN A 461 -16.48 -10.06 -15.92
CA ASN A 461 -15.22 -10.79 -15.96
C ASN A 461 -15.40 -12.27 -15.58
N ILE A 462 -16.26 -12.59 -14.60
CA ILE A 462 -16.65 -13.97 -14.29
C ILE A 462 -17.29 -14.63 -15.51
N ALA A 463 -18.26 -13.96 -16.14
CA ALA A 463 -18.95 -14.47 -17.32
C ALA A 463 -17.98 -14.74 -18.48
N ALA A 464 -17.05 -13.81 -18.75
CA ALA A 464 -16.03 -13.99 -19.79
C ALA A 464 -15.09 -15.17 -19.50
N THR A 465 -14.76 -15.38 -18.23
CA THR A 465 -13.90 -16.50 -17.80
C THR A 465 -14.65 -17.84 -17.91
N GLN A 466 -15.92 -17.89 -17.52
CA GLN A 466 -16.78 -19.07 -17.67
C GLN A 466 -17.03 -19.42 -19.15
N ALA A 467 -17.22 -18.41 -20.01
CA ALA A 467 -17.33 -18.60 -21.45
C ALA A 467 -16.03 -19.20 -22.05
N GLY A 468 -14.86 -18.78 -21.55
CA GLY A 468 -13.57 -19.40 -21.91
C GLY A 468 -13.49 -20.87 -21.53
N LEU A 469 -14.14 -21.31 -20.45
CA LEU A 469 -14.29 -22.70 -20.03
C LEU A 469 -15.44 -23.43 -20.75
N LEU A 470 -16.10 -22.78 -21.71
CA LEU A 470 -17.30 -23.28 -22.40
C LEU A 470 -18.51 -23.54 -21.46
N LYS A 471 -18.52 -22.94 -20.27
CA LYS A 471 -19.61 -22.96 -19.29
C LYS A 471 -20.60 -21.84 -19.60
N PHE A 472 -21.32 -22.00 -20.72
CA PHE A 472 -22.15 -20.92 -21.27
C PHE A 472 -23.38 -20.61 -20.41
N ASP A 473 -23.95 -21.59 -19.72
CA ASP A 473 -25.12 -21.39 -18.87
C ASP A 473 -24.74 -20.55 -17.65
N GLU A 474 -23.61 -20.89 -16.99
CA GLU A 474 -23.07 -20.14 -15.86
C GLU A 474 -22.67 -18.71 -16.30
N ALA A 475 -22.02 -18.56 -17.47
CA ALA A 475 -21.69 -17.25 -18.01
C ALA A 475 -22.95 -16.39 -18.24
N ARG A 476 -24.03 -16.99 -18.70
CA ARG A 476 -25.33 -16.32 -18.90
C ARG A 476 -25.93 -15.85 -17.57
N GLU A 477 -25.86 -16.66 -16.52
CA GLU A 477 -26.33 -16.28 -15.18
C GLU A 477 -25.59 -15.05 -14.65
N GLU A 478 -24.27 -14.99 -14.81
CA GLU A 478 -23.49 -13.82 -14.38
C GLU A 478 -23.81 -12.56 -15.21
N LEU A 479 -24.00 -12.70 -16.53
CA LEU A 479 -24.43 -11.59 -17.37
C LEU A 479 -25.83 -11.09 -17.00
N GLU A 480 -26.74 -11.97 -16.58
CA GLU A 480 -28.05 -11.56 -16.09
C GLU A 480 -27.96 -10.82 -14.74
N ARG A 481 -27.03 -11.21 -13.86
CA ARG A 481 -26.74 -10.44 -12.63
C ARG A 481 -26.20 -9.04 -12.97
N ALA A 482 -25.24 -8.95 -13.89
CA ALA A 482 -24.75 -7.66 -14.38
C ALA A 482 -25.88 -6.81 -14.99
N ARG A 483 -26.79 -7.43 -15.77
CA ARG A 483 -27.93 -6.75 -16.38
C ARG A 483 -28.95 -6.25 -15.34
N VAL A 484 -29.15 -6.96 -14.25
CA VAL A 484 -30.02 -6.51 -13.15
C VAL A 484 -29.41 -5.29 -12.44
N ALA A 485 -28.09 -5.28 -12.25
CA ALA A 485 -27.39 -4.15 -11.64
C ALA A 485 -27.33 -2.93 -12.58
N ALA A 486 -27.12 -3.15 -13.90
CA ALA A 486 -27.02 -2.11 -14.90
C ALA A 486 -27.79 -2.46 -16.20
N PRO A 487 -29.12 -2.26 -16.25
CA PRO A 487 -29.98 -2.79 -17.33
C PRO A 487 -29.69 -2.24 -18.74
N ASN A 488 -29.12 -1.04 -18.82
CA ASN A 488 -28.88 -0.35 -20.09
C ASN A 488 -27.38 -0.10 -20.34
N GLU A 489 -26.53 -0.81 -19.61
CA GLU A 489 -25.09 -0.67 -19.76
C GLU A 489 -24.65 -1.31 -21.10
N PRO A 490 -24.01 -0.55 -22.01
CA PRO A 490 -23.59 -1.07 -23.30
C PRO A 490 -22.68 -2.29 -23.23
N ASP A 491 -21.77 -2.33 -22.27
CA ASP A 491 -20.83 -3.45 -22.10
C ASP A 491 -21.53 -4.74 -21.69
N VAL A 492 -22.56 -4.67 -20.84
CA VAL A 492 -23.40 -5.83 -20.50
C VAL A 492 -24.09 -6.38 -21.74
N LEU A 493 -24.76 -5.52 -22.51
CA LEU A 493 -25.46 -5.91 -23.73
C LEU A 493 -24.51 -6.49 -24.78
N ASN A 494 -23.32 -5.90 -24.94
CA ASN A 494 -22.28 -6.39 -25.85
C ASN A 494 -21.78 -7.80 -25.43
N ARG A 495 -21.50 -8.01 -24.15
CA ARG A 495 -21.07 -9.32 -23.65
C ARG A 495 -22.16 -10.38 -23.84
N MET A 496 -23.42 -10.03 -23.59
CA MET A 496 -24.55 -10.94 -23.85
C MET A 496 -24.67 -11.27 -25.33
N ALA A 497 -24.58 -10.27 -26.20
CA ALA A 497 -24.63 -10.49 -27.67
C ALA A 497 -23.47 -11.40 -28.14
N ARG A 498 -22.27 -11.19 -27.63
CA ARG A 498 -21.11 -12.05 -27.95
C ARG A 498 -21.29 -13.50 -27.47
N LEU A 499 -21.87 -13.70 -26.27
CA LEU A 499 -22.17 -15.02 -25.75
C LEU A 499 -23.23 -15.72 -26.65
N ASP A 500 -24.27 -14.98 -27.06
CA ASP A 500 -25.30 -15.50 -27.96
C ASP A 500 -24.71 -15.88 -29.34
N LEU A 501 -23.81 -15.07 -29.90
CA LEU A 501 -23.07 -15.40 -31.13
C LEU A 501 -22.24 -16.68 -31.01
N GLN A 502 -21.55 -16.86 -29.88
CA GLN A 502 -20.75 -18.07 -29.62
C GLN A 502 -21.63 -19.35 -29.56
N GLN A 503 -22.87 -19.21 -29.12
CA GLN A 503 -23.84 -20.29 -29.04
C GLN A 503 -24.68 -20.45 -30.34
N GLY A 504 -24.47 -19.60 -31.34
CA GLY A 504 -25.25 -19.60 -32.57
C GLY A 504 -26.67 -19.04 -32.42
N LEU A 505 -26.96 -18.31 -31.35
CA LEU A 505 -28.24 -17.66 -31.06
C LEU A 505 -28.30 -16.29 -31.74
N TYR A 506 -28.30 -16.30 -33.07
CA TYR A 506 -28.14 -15.09 -33.91
C TYR A 506 -29.28 -14.09 -33.76
N ASP A 507 -30.52 -14.55 -33.54
CA ASP A 507 -31.67 -13.67 -33.36
C ASP A 507 -31.58 -12.90 -32.04
N ASP A 508 -31.20 -13.57 -30.95
CA ASP A 508 -31.01 -12.95 -29.65
C ASP A 508 -29.86 -11.93 -29.71
N ALA A 509 -28.72 -12.30 -30.33
CA ALA A 509 -27.58 -11.39 -30.52
C ALA A 509 -28.01 -10.14 -31.32
N SER A 510 -28.79 -10.31 -32.41
CA SER A 510 -29.28 -9.19 -33.21
C SER A 510 -30.16 -8.25 -32.40
N GLN A 511 -31.07 -8.78 -31.58
CA GLN A 511 -31.96 -7.98 -30.75
C GLN A 511 -31.16 -7.13 -29.72
N ARG A 512 -30.09 -7.71 -29.12
CA ARG A 512 -29.24 -6.98 -28.17
C ARG A 512 -28.45 -5.86 -28.84
N VAL A 513 -27.90 -6.11 -30.03
CA VAL A 513 -27.20 -5.09 -30.82
C VAL A 513 -28.15 -3.96 -31.24
N GLU A 514 -29.40 -4.27 -31.64
CA GLU A 514 -30.40 -3.25 -31.90
C GLU A 514 -30.73 -2.42 -30.65
N GLN A 515 -30.85 -3.06 -29.49
CA GLN A 515 -31.03 -2.36 -28.23
C GLN A 515 -29.85 -1.40 -27.93
N MET A 516 -28.59 -1.86 -28.10
CA MET A 516 -27.41 -1.01 -27.94
C MET A 516 -27.46 0.22 -28.85
N ASN A 517 -27.78 0.04 -30.13
CA ASN A 517 -27.91 1.14 -31.09
C ASN A 517 -29.01 2.13 -30.68
N SER A 518 -30.14 1.63 -30.17
CA SER A 518 -31.24 2.49 -29.70
C SER A 518 -30.88 3.34 -28.50
N LEU A 519 -29.91 2.90 -27.67
CA LEU A 519 -29.44 3.56 -26.45
C LEU A 519 -28.22 4.47 -26.68
N ALA A 520 -27.47 4.25 -27.76
CA ALA A 520 -26.25 4.98 -28.06
C ALA A 520 -26.52 6.46 -28.39
N ARG A 521 -26.14 7.37 -27.47
CA ARG A 521 -26.32 8.82 -27.59
C ARG A 521 -25.02 9.59 -27.74
N THR A 522 -23.93 9.07 -27.12
CA THR A 522 -22.61 9.68 -27.15
C THR A 522 -21.70 9.02 -28.18
N PRO A 523 -20.67 9.70 -28.71
CA PRO A 523 -19.71 9.11 -29.64
C PRO A 523 -19.08 7.83 -29.10
N GLN A 524 -18.79 7.79 -27.80
CA GLN A 524 -18.27 6.58 -27.14
C GLN A 524 -19.27 5.40 -27.20
N GLN A 525 -20.54 5.64 -26.91
CA GLN A 525 -21.58 4.62 -26.98
C GLN A 525 -21.82 4.15 -28.43
N GLN A 526 -21.77 5.07 -29.39
CA GLN A 526 -21.89 4.76 -30.83
C GLN A 526 -20.68 3.93 -31.30
N PHE A 527 -19.47 4.22 -30.81
CA PHE A 527 -18.28 3.41 -31.07
C PHE A 527 -18.42 1.98 -30.56
N ALA A 528 -18.92 1.80 -29.35
CA ALA A 528 -19.15 0.48 -28.76
C ALA A 528 -20.24 -0.30 -29.49
N ALA A 529 -21.36 0.36 -29.82
CA ALA A 529 -22.47 -0.25 -30.55
C ALA A 529 -22.07 -0.69 -31.98
N ALA A 530 -21.33 0.15 -32.70
CA ALA A 530 -20.80 -0.21 -34.02
C ALA A 530 -19.79 -1.38 -33.95
N GLY A 531 -19.00 -1.49 -32.88
CA GLY A 531 -18.13 -2.65 -32.65
C GLY A 531 -18.90 -3.96 -32.38
N ALA A 532 -20.05 -3.87 -31.72
CA ALA A 532 -20.94 -5.00 -31.54
C ALA A 532 -21.60 -5.42 -32.87
N GLU A 533 -21.97 -4.45 -33.72
CA GLU A 533 -22.47 -4.72 -35.09
C GLU A 533 -21.41 -5.39 -35.96
N GLU A 534 -20.14 -4.96 -35.91
CA GLU A 534 -19.07 -5.62 -36.64
C GLU A 534 -18.99 -7.11 -36.25
N SER A 535 -19.04 -7.42 -34.96
CA SER A 535 -19.02 -8.80 -34.47
C SER A 535 -20.23 -9.61 -34.91
N LEU A 536 -21.42 -9.01 -34.88
CA LEU A 536 -22.68 -9.62 -35.33
C LEU A 536 -22.64 -9.92 -36.82
N TYR A 537 -22.35 -8.91 -37.67
CA TYR A 537 -22.37 -9.08 -39.12
C TYR A 537 -21.27 -10.02 -39.62
N TYR A 538 -20.14 -10.06 -38.94
CA TYR A 538 -19.12 -11.07 -39.20
C TYR A 538 -19.64 -12.49 -38.93
N GLY A 539 -20.27 -12.71 -37.76
CA GLY A 539 -20.87 -14.01 -37.40
C GLY A 539 -21.99 -14.45 -38.36
N LEU A 540 -22.73 -13.48 -38.88
CA LEU A 540 -23.81 -13.72 -39.87
C LEU A 540 -23.32 -13.85 -41.32
N GLY A 541 -22.03 -13.59 -41.61
CA GLY A 541 -21.49 -13.54 -42.96
C GLY A 541 -22.03 -12.37 -43.82
N GLN A 542 -22.55 -11.30 -43.18
CA GLN A 542 -23.12 -10.12 -43.84
C GLN A 542 -22.04 -9.04 -44.04
N PHE A 543 -21.09 -9.30 -44.92
CA PHE A 543 -19.87 -8.51 -45.05
C PHE A 543 -20.11 -7.06 -45.50
N ASP A 544 -21.12 -6.77 -46.32
CA ASP A 544 -21.47 -5.39 -46.70
C ASP A 544 -21.86 -4.56 -45.47
N ARG A 545 -22.66 -5.14 -44.57
CA ARG A 545 -23.06 -4.50 -43.32
C ARG A 545 -21.90 -4.38 -42.34
N LEU A 546 -20.98 -5.34 -42.34
CA LEU A 546 -19.74 -5.28 -41.56
C LEU A 546 -18.90 -4.05 -41.92
N VAL A 547 -18.68 -3.80 -43.22
CA VAL A 547 -17.95 -2.62 -43.72
C VAL A 547 -18.63 -1.32 -43.31
N ASP A 548 -19.97 -1.27 -43.40
CA ASP A 548 -20.73 -0.08 -42.98
C ASP A 548 -20.65 0.14 -41.45
N ALA A 549 -20.69 -0.92 -40.65
CA ALA A 549 -20.51 -0.84 -39.19
C ALA A 549 -19.08 -0.33 -38.84
N TYR A 550 -18.05 -0.84 -39.51
CA TYR A 550 -16.67 -0.37 -39.36
C TYR A 550 -16.55 1.13 -39.66
N ARG A 551 -17.14 1.63 -40.75
CA ARG A 551 -17.11 3.06 -41.10
C ARG A 551 -17.77 3.92 -40.02
N ARG A 552 -18.92 3.48 -39.49
CA ARG A 552 -19.57 4.17 -38.35
C ARG A 552 -18.70 4.17 -37.10
N ARG A 553 -18.06 3.04 -36.80
CA ARG A 553 -17.13 2.93 -35.64
C ARG A 553 -15.95 3.87 -35.80
N LEU A 554 -15.32 3.91 -36.98
CA LEU A 554 -14.22 4.82 -37.27
C LEU A 554 -14.63 6.29 -37.11
N GLN A 555 -15.81 6.68 -37.59
CA GLN A 555 -16.35 8.02 -37.47
C GLN A 555 -16.59 8.38 -35.98
N ALA A 556 -17.30 7.53 -35.24
CA ALA A 556 -17.57 7.76 -33.82
C ALA A 556 -16.28 7.80 -33.00
N GLY A 557 -15.29 6.95 -33.33
CA GLY A 557 -13.98 6.96 -32.69
C GLY A 557 -13.21 8.25 -32.91
N ALA A 558 -13.25 8.80 -34.11
CA ALA A 558 -12.55 10.06 -34.44
C ALA A 558 -13.11 11.27 -33.66
N GLU A 559 -14.31 11.19 -33.12
CA GLU A 559 -14.94 12.27 -32.35
C GLU A 559 -14.51 12.28 -30.85
N HIS A 560 -14.03 11.16 -30.30
CA HIS A 560 -13.76 11.05 -28.85
C HIS A 560 -12.42 10.44 -28.49
N LEU A 561 -11.71 9.80 -29.42
CA LEU A 561 -10.42 9.15 -29.16
C LEU A 561 -9.25 9.93 -29.77
N PRO A 562 -8.11 10.02 -29.09
CA PRO A 562 -6.86 10.43 -29.71
C PRO A 562 -6.50 9.51 -30.89
N GLN A 563 -5.91 10.06 -31.95
CA GLN A 563 -5.61 9.33 -33.17
C GLN A 563 -4.82 8.04 -32.94
N ILE A 564 -3.84 8.04 -32.05
CA ILE A 564 -3.04 6.87 -31.69
C ILE A 564 -3.88 5.76 -31.05
N GLN A 565 -4.81 6.13 -30.17
CA GLN A 565 -5.71 5.17 -29.51
C GLN A 565 -6.73 4.60 -30.51
N LEU A 566 -7.26 5.45 -31.38
CA LEU A 566 -8.16 5.02 -32.43
C LEU A 566 -7.50 3.99 -33.35
N VAL A 567 -6.29 4.28 -33.84
CA VAL A 567 -5.53 3.34 -34.69
C VAL A 567 -5.28 2.01 -33.96
N SER A 568 -4.87 2.05 -32.69
CA SER A 568 -4.65 0.83 -31.90
C SER A 568 -5.91 -0.02 -31.75
N GLN A 569 -7.06 0.61 -31.46
CA GLN A 569 -8.33 -0.10 -31.28
C GLN A 569 -8.93 -0.61 -32.61
N MET A 570 -8.61 0.05 -33.72
CA MET A 570 -9.14 -0.30 -35.05
C MET A 570 -8.26 -1.26 -35.85
N ALA A 571 -6.99 -1.48 -35.43
CA ALA A 571 -6.01 -2.25 -36.19
C ALA A 571 -6.51 -3.67 -36.60
N ASN A 572 -7.16 -4.38 -35.69
CA ASN A 572 -7.69 -5.71 -35.96
C ASN A 572 -8.89 -5.68 -36.92
N SER A 573 -9.74 -4.66 -36.83
CA SER A 573 -10.86 -4.46 -37.70
C SER A 573 -10.40 -4.09 -39.11
N GLU A 574 -9.36 -3.26 -39.25
CA GLU A 574 -8.78 -2.93 -40.56
C GLU A 574 -8.24 -4.15 -41.28
N ILE A 575 -7.49 -5.03 -40.60
CA ILE A 575 -6.97 -6.28 -41.18
C ILE A 575 -8.17 -7.14 -41.69
N LEU A 576 -9.24 -7.24 -40.91
CA LEU A 576 -10.42 -7.99 -41.27
C LEU A 576 -11.11 -7.39 -42.50
N ILE A 577 -11.26 -6.07 -42.55
CA ILE A 577 -11.88 -5.36 -43.69
C ILE A 577 -11.06 -5.55 -44.97
N TYR A 578 -9.74 -5.40 -44.93
CA TYR A 578 -8.89 -5.70 -46.10
C TYR A 578 -9.04 -7.14 -46.59
N ALA A 579 -9.14 -8.12 -45.71
CA ALA A 579 -9.35 -9.51 -46.08
C ALA A 579 -10.73 -9.72 -46.74
N VAL A 580 -11.77 -9.05 -46.25
CA VAL A 580 -13.13 -9.09 -46.81
C VAL A 580 -13.19 -8.41 -48.18
N GLU A 581 -12.65 -7.20 -48.32
CA GLU A 581 -12.59 -6.46 -49.59
C GLU A 581 -11.83 -7.24 -50.66
N ALA A 582 -10.67 -7.80 -50.34
CA ALA A 582 -9.88 -8.65 -51.25
C ALA A 582 -10.65 -9.91 -51.66
N GLY A 583 -11.41 -10.52 -50.74
CA GLY A 583 -12.27 -11.67 -51.02
C GLY A 583 -13.44 -11.32 -51.94
N MET A 584 -14.05 -10.16 -51.74
CA MET A 584 -15.14 -9.64 -52.57
C MET A 584 -14.66 -9.29 -53.99
N GLU A 585 -13.50 -8.65 -54.13
CA GLU A 585 -12.85 -8.40 -55.44
C GLU A 585 -12.51 -9.70 -56.15
N GLY A 586 -11.94 -10.68 -55.44
CA GLY A 586 -11.64 -12.00 -55.97
C GLY A 586 -12.92 -12.73 -56.46
N TYR A 587 -14.02 -12.63 -55.69
CA TYR A 587 -15.32 -13.17 -56.06
C TYR A 587 -15.90 -12.45 -57.28
N ALA A 588 -15.87 -11.12 -57.33
CA ALA A 588 -16.30 -10.33 -58.47
C ALA A 588 -15.51 -10.64 -59.74
N LEU A 589 -14.21 -10.88 -59.63
CA LEU A 589 -13.37 -11.28 -60.78
C LEU A 589 -13.60 -12.74 -61.21
N SER A 590 -14.20 -13.59 -60.36
CA SER A 590 -14.53 -14.99 -60.68
C SER A 590 -15.88 -15.15 -61.35
N GLN A 591 -16.76 -14.15 -61.26
CA GLN A 591 -18.04 -14.08 -61.99
C GLN A 591 -17.84 -13.45 -63.37
#